data_299ceff3e7ebfaae813e8512d44a3e6d
#
_entry.id   299ceff3e7ebfaae813e8512d44a3e6d
#
_cell.length_a   1.000
_cell.length_b   1.000
_cell.length_c   1.000
_cell.angle_alpha   90.00
_cell.angle_beta   90.00
_cell.angle_gamma   90.00
#
_symmetry.space_group_name_H-M   'P 1'
#
loop_
_entity.id
_entity.type
_entity.pdbx_description
1 polymer ?
#
loop_
_entity_poly.entity_id
_entity_poly.type
_entity_poly.pdbx_seq_one_letter_code
_entity_poly.pdbx_strand_id
1 'polypeptide(L)'
;MTQPNRDRVAVLMIDQDKILLFYRYRDGRTYYALPGGHVEIGEALEETAIREIKEELNLDVTLNHKLWEYENGGRMEHYYLAANFSGEIKLGFPELGKLSPQNVYRPEWIPLAEVADIPLLPEAIKANIIAQADSLSRA
;
A
#
# COMPACT_ATOMS: atom_id res chain seq x y z
N MET A 1 13.61 -11.39 22.80
CA MET A 1 14.45 -10.62 21.85
C MET A 1 13.58 -9.74 20.98
N THR A 2 13.89 -8.48 20.95
CA THR A 2 13.12 -7.53 20.15
C THR A 2 13.46 -7.73 18.69
N GLN A 3 12.44 -7.83 17.87
CA GLN A 3 12.61 -7.83 16.43
C GLN A 3 13.06 -6.44 16.01
N PRO A 4 14.21 -6.27 15.37
CA PRO A 4 14.57 -4.95 14.84
C PRO A 4 13.56 -4.54 13.78
N ASN A 5 13.68 -3.32 13.27
CA ASN A 5 12.76 -2.80 12.26
C ASN A 5 12.55 -3.82 11.15
N ARG A 6 11.33 -4.33 11.05
CA ARG A 6 10.98 -5.30 10.02
C ARG A 6 10.75 -4.57 8.71
N ASP A 7 11.16 -5.21 7.61
CA ASP A 7 10.87 -4.69 6.29
C ASP A 7 9.35 -4.63 6.07
N ARG A 8 8.95 -3.71 5.23
CA ARG A 8 7.55 -3.54 4.85
C ARG A 8 7.41 -3.77 3.35
N VAL A 9 6.31 -4.37 2.96
CA VAL A 9 5.97 -4.56 1.54
C VAL A 9 4.67 -3.83 1.27
N ALA A 10 4.61 -3.11 0.15
CA ALA A 10 3.40 -2.45 -0.29
C ALA A 10 3.13 -2.80 -1.74
N VAL A 11 1.86 -2.69 -2.15
CA VAL A 11 1.41 -3.09 -3.48
C VAL A 11 0.68 -1.94 -4.16
N LEU A 12 1.08 -1.65 -5.40
CA LEU A 12 0.38 -0.72 -6.26
C LEU A 12 -0.64 -1.52 -7.08
N MET A 13 -1.91 -1.25 -6.85
CA MET A 13 -3.01 -1.83 -7.61
C MET A 13 -3.64 -0.71 -8.42
N ILE A 14 -3.63 -0.86 -9.75
CA ILE A 14 -4.07 0.19 -10.66
C ILE A 14 -5.14 -0.36 -11.59
N ASP A 15 -6.25 0.36 -11.69
CA ASP A 15 -7.38 0.01 -12.53
C ASP A 15 -8.01 1.28 -13.09
N GLN A 16 -8.18 1.33 -14.40
CA GLN A 16 -8.80 2.47 -15.09
C GLN A 16 -8.13 3.81 -14.70
N ASP A 17 -6.81 3.83 -14.72
CA ASP A 17 -5.99 5.01 -14.38
C ASP A 17 -6.15 5.50 -12.95
N LYS A 18 -6.63 4.63 -12.06
CA LYS A 18 -6.75 4.93 -10.62
C LYS A 18 -5.90 3.96 -9.82
N ILE A 19 -5.37 4.45 -8.72
CA ILE A 19 -4.58 3.64 -7.79
C ILE A 19 -5.34 3.48 -6.49
N LEU A 20 -5.29 2.27 -5.92
CA LEU A 20 -5.94 1.99 -4.65
C LEU A 20 -5.05 2.42 -3.51
N LEU A 21 -5.54 3.35 -2.71
CA LEU A 21 -4.82 3.88 -1.56
C LEU A 21 -5.72 3.81 -0.33
N PHE A 22 -5.08 3.82 0.85
CA PHE A 22 -5.79 4.03 2.11
C PHE A 22 -5.80 5.51 2.45
N TYR A 23 -6.99 6.08 2.59
CA TYR A 23 -7.15 7.35 3.28
C TYR A 23 -6.98 7.08 4.77
N ARG A 24 -6.11 7.82 5.42
CA ARG A 24 -5.84 7.68 6.84
C ARG A 24 -6.07 8.98 7.56
N TYR A 25 -6.81 8.90 8.65
CA TYR A 25 -6.92 9.98 9.62
C TYR A 25 -6.53 9.40 10.96
N ARG A 26 -5.55 10.01 11.61
CA ARG A 26 -5.12 9.54 12.92
C ARG A 26 -4.73 10.74 13.77
N ASP A 27 -5.48 10.94 14.88
CA ASP A 27 -5.19 11.95 15.89
C ASP A 27 -4.93 13.33 15.29
N GLY A 28 -5.81 13.77 14.41
CA GLY A 28 -5.74 15.09 13.78
C GLY A 28 -4.89 15.17 12.53
N ARG A 29 -4.23 14.07 12.14
CA ARG A 29 -3.38 14.03 10.96
C ARG A 29 -4.02 13.24 9.83
N THR A 30 -4.12 13.86 8.66
CA THR A 30 -4.63 13.20 7.45
C THR A 30 -3.49 12.88 6.50
N TYR A 31 -3.48 11.66 5.97
CA TYR A 31 -2.52 11.26 4.94
C TYR A 31 -3.06 10.05 4.18
N TYR A 32 -2.39 9.70 3.08
CA TYR A 32 -2.69 8.50 2.31
C TYR A 32 -1.50 7.55 2.38
N ALA A 33 -1.77 6.26 2.30
CA ALA A 33 -0.74 5.23 2.32
C ALA A 33 -1.08 4.12 1.33
N LEU A 34 -0.06 3.43 0.85
CA LEU A 34 -0.25 2.25 0.01
C LEU A 34 -0.60 1.04 0.87
N PRO A 35 -1.47 0.16 0.39
CA PRO A 35 -1.77 -1.08 1.09
C PRO A 35 -0.53 -1.97 1.22
N GLY A 36 -0.39 -2.63 2.34
CA GLY A 36 0.74 -3.52 2.60
C GLY A 36 0.93 -3.77 4.07
N GLY A 37 2.07 -4.33 4.43
CA GLY A 37 2.37 -4.64 5.82
C GLY A 37 3.78 -5.15 6.00
N HIS A 38 4.06 -5.62 7.21
CA HIS A 38 5.40 -6.03 7.62
C HIS A 38 5.68 -7.49 7.29
N VAL A 39 6.93 -7.74 6.89
CA VAL A 39 7.42 -9.10 6.62
C VAL A 39 7.53 -9.86 7.93
N GLU A 40 7.00 -11.08 7.95
CA GLU A 40 7.13 -11.96 9.11
C GLU A 40 8.36 -12.86 8.97
N ILE A 41 8.83 -13.38 10.08
CA ILE A 41 10.02 -14.24 10.10
C ILE A 41 9.80 -15.44 9.17
N GLY A 42 10.76 -15.65 8.26
CA GLY A 42 10.70 -16.78 7.33
C GLY A 42 9.84 -16.55 6.10
N GLU A 43 9.24 -15.37 5.98
CA GLU A 43 8.34 -15.05 4.88
C GLU A 43 9.11 -14.38 3.76
N ALA A 44 8.84 -14.78 2.51
CA ALA A 44 9.39 -14.07 1.35
C ALA A 44 8.61 -12.78 1.11
N LEU A 45 9.23 -11.81 0.44
CA LEU A 45 8.58 -10.51 0.19
C LEU A 45 7.27 -10.66 -0.56
N GLU A 46 7.24 -11.51 -1.59
CA GLU A 46 6.02 -11.75 -2.39
C GLU A 46 4.93 -12.39 -1.56
N GLU A 47 5.30 -13.31 -0.66
CA GLU A 47 4.34 -13.93 0.24
C GLU A 47 3.72 -12.90 1.16
N THR A 48 4.53 -11.97 1.68
CA THR A 48 4.05 -10.87 2.51
C THR A 48 3.05 -10.02 1.76
N ALA A 49 3.37 -9.67 0.52
CA ALA A 49 2.49 -8.82 -0.30
C ALA A 49 1.12 -9.48 -0.47
N ILE A 50 1.10 -10.75 -0.86
CA ILE A 50 -0.15 -11.48 -1.11
C ILE A 50 -0.94 -11.63 0.18
N ARG A 51 -0.28 -12.01 1.27
CA ARG A 51 -0.93 -12.20 2.56
C ARG A 51 -1.54 -10.90 3.09
N GLU A 52 -0.76 -9.83 3.07
CA GLU A 52 -1.21 -8.55 3.63
C GLU A 52 -2.39 -7.97 2.85
N ILE A 53 -2.37 -8.06 1.52
CA ILE A 53 -3.49 -7.58 0.72
C ILE A 53 -4.74 -8.42 0.99
N LYS A 54 -4.60 -9.73 1.16
CA LYS A 54 -5.73 -10.59 1.51
C LYS A 54 -6.29 -10.24 2.88
N GLU A 55 -5.44 -10.09 3.88
CA GLU A 55 -5.87 -9.78 5.24
C GLU A 55 -6.49 -8.38 5.34
N GLU A 56 -5.88 -7.40 4.68
CA GLU A 56 -6.24 -6.01 4.83
C GLU A 56 -7.46 -5.62 4.00
N LEU A 57 -7.57 -6.15 2.79
CA LEU A 57 -8.56 -5.73 1.79
C LEU A 57 -9.45 -6.84 1.25
N ASN A 58 -9.18 -8.09 1.62
CA ASN A 58 -9.93 -9.25 1.10
C ASN A 58 -9.75 -9.44 -0.41
N LEU A 59 -8.63 -9.00 -0.96
CA LEU A 59 -8.35 -9.16 -2.37
C LEU A 59 -7.31 -10.25 -2.61
N ASP A 60 -7.48 -10.98 -3.71
CA ASP A 60 -6.49 -11.92 -4.19
C ASP A 60 -5.67 -11.21 -5.26
N VAL A 61 -4.37 -11.09 -5.03
CA VAL A 61 -3.49 -10.31 -5.90
C VAL A 61 -2.45 -11.22 -6.54
N THR A 62 -2.16 -10.97 -7.81
CA THR A 62 -1.03 -11.57 -8.52
C THR A 62 -0.04 -10.45 -8.79
N LEU A 63 1.23 -10.66 -8.41
CA LEU A 63 2.24 -9.64 -8.56
C LEU A 63 2.89 -9.71 -9.94
N ASN A 64 3.23 -8.54 -10.48
CA ASN A 64 3.97 -8.43 -11.72
C ASN A 64 5.45 -8.39 -11.42
N HIS A 65 5.95 -7.28 -10.88
CA HIS A 65 7.36 -7.14 -10.54
C HIS A 65 7.53 -6.08 -9.46
N LYS A 66 8.73 -6.10 -8.86
CA LYS A 66 9.12 -5.11 -7.87
C LYS A 66 9.48 -3.81 -8.60
N LEU A 67 8.90 -2.71 -8.14
CA LEU A 67 9.14 -1.40 -8.72
C LEU A 67 10.29 -0.68 -8.05
N TRP A 68 10.24 -0.59 -6.71
CA TRP A 68 11.19 0.24 -5.95
C TRP A 68 11.49 -0.37 -4.60
N GLU A 69 12.62 0.06 -4.05
CA GLU A 69 12.98 -0.11 -2.65
C GLU A 69 13.24 1.26 -2.05
N TYR A 70 12.89 1.44 -0.81
CA TYR A 70 13.05 2.71 -0.13
C TYR A 70 13.44 2.47 1.32
N GLU A 71 14.55 3.08 1.75
CA GLU A 71 14.96 2.99 3.14
C GLU A 71 14.20 4.03 3.95
N ASN A 72 13.51 3.57 5.00
CA ASN A 72 12.69 4.43 5.82
C ASN A 72 12.96 4.14 7.29
N GLY A 73 13.79 4.99 7.92
CA GLY A 73 14.03 4.88 9.35
C GLY A 73 14.66 3.57 9.79
N GLY A 74 15.61 3.06 9.02
CA GLY A 74 16.34 1.85 9.39
C GLY A 74 15.69 0.55 8.92
N ARG A 75 14.62 0.62 8.16
CA ARG A 75 14.00 -0.55 7.53
C ARG A 75 13.85 -0.31 6.04
N MET A 76 13.76 -1.38 5.28
CA MET A 76 13.51 -1.29 3.85
C MET A 76 12.03 -1.44 3.57
N GLU A 77 11.54 -0.65 2.63
CA GLU A 77 10.19 -0.79 2.10
C GLU A 77 10.30 -1.21 0.64
N HIS A 78 9.53 -2.23 0.27
CA HIS A 78 9.57 -2.84 -1.04
C HIS A 78 8.22 -2.64 -1.72
N TYR A 79 8.23 -2.10 -2.93
CA TYR A 79 7.01 -1.73 -3.64
C TYR A 79 6.84 -2.58 -4.88
N TYR A 80 5.73 -3.30 -4.96
CA TYR A 80 5.41 -4.21 -6.06
C TYR A 80 4.24 -3.67 -6.86
N LEU A 81 4.26 -3.93 -8.16
CA LEU A 81 3.13 -3.66 -9.03
C LEU A 81 2.30 -4.94 -9.15
N ALA A 82 0.99 -4.83 -8.96
CA ALA A 82 0.08 -5.95 -9.17
C ALA A 82 -0.15 -6.16 -10.66
N ALA A 83 -0.09 -7.42 -11.10
CA ALA A 83 -0.45 -7.77 -12.48
C ALA A 83 -1.97 -7.81 -12.62
N ASN A 84 -2.64 -8.36 -11.62
CA ASN A 84 -4.10 -8.34 -11.54
C ASN A 84 -4.53 -8.58 -10.09
N PHE A 85 -5.81 -8.36 -9.84
CA PHE A 85 -6.39 -8.60 -8.54
C PHE A 85 -7.88 -8.84 -8.71
N SER A 86 -8.48 -9.55 -7.74
CA SER A 86 -9.90 -9.90 -7.78
C SER A 86 -10.47 -9.98 -6.37
N GLY A 87 -11.78 -9.93 -6.28
CA GLY A 87 -12.50 -10.01 -5.01
C GLY A 87 -13.22 -8.73 -4.70
N GLU A 88 -13.91 -8.73 -3.56
CA GLU A 88 -14.65 -7.56 -3.08
C GLU A 88 -13.88 -6.96 -1.93
N ILE A 89 -13.60 -5.66 -2.01
CA ILE A 89 -12.87 -4.95 -0.97
C ILE A 89 -13.66 -4.98 0.33
N LYS A 90 -13.03 -5.54 1.37
CA LYS A 90 -13.56 -5.55 2.73
C LYS A 90 -12.41 -5.34 3.68
N LEU A 91 -12.57 -4.37 4.58
CA LEU A 91 -11.54 -4.08 5.57
C LEU A 91 -11.42 -5.23 6.56
N GLY A 92 -10.20 -5.72 6.77
CA GLY A 92 -9.94 -6.84 7.66
C GLY A 92 -9.39 -6.40 9.01
N PHE A 93 -9.14 -7.37 9.89
CA PHE A 93 -8.45 -7.13 11.14
C PHE A 93 -6.95 -7.07 10.88
N PRO A 94 -6.18 -6.30 11.65
CA PRO A 94 -6.66 -5.53 12.81
C PRO A 94 -7.27 -4.17 12.46
N GLU A 95 -7.23 -3.73 11.20
CA GLU A 95 -7.67 -2.40 10.79
C GLU A 95 -9.11 -2.14 11.18
N LEU A 96 -10.02 -3.10 10.86
CA LEU A 96 -11.43 -2.97 11.18
C LEU A 96 -11.65 -2.80 12.67
N GLY A 97 -10.92 -3.56 13.49
CA GLY A 97 -11.04 -3.52 14.93
C GLY A 97 -10.49 -2.26 15.57
N LYS A 98 -9.70 -1.48 14.83
CA LYS A 98 -9.07 -0.26 15.32
C LYS A 98 -9.80 1.01 14.90
N LEU A 99 -10.88 0.88 14.12
CA LEU A 99 -11.61 2.05 13.64
C LEU A 99 -12.23 2.83 14.77
N SER A 100 -12.07 4.14 14.73
CA SER A 100 -12.67 5.08 15.67
C SER A 100 -12.70 6.46 15.00
N PRO A 101 -13.41 7.45 15.57
CA PRO A 101 -13.36 8.81 15.02
C PRO A 101 -11.97 9.40 14.95
N GLN A 102 -11.03 8.92 15.79
CA GLN A 102 -9.64 9.40 15.82
C GLN A 102 -8.70 8.51 15.01
N ASN A 103 -9.18 7.41 14.44
CA ASN A 103 -8.35 6.48 13.68
C ASN A 103 -9.17 5.88 12.55
N VAL A 104 -9.03 6.46 11.35
CA VAL A 104 -9.82 6.07 10.18
C VAL A 104 -8.92 5.39 9.15
N TYR A 105 -9.40 4.25 8.65
CA TYR A 105 -8.82 3.52 7.51
C TYR A 105 -9.92 3.42 6.46
N ARG A 106 -9.69 4.00 5.27
CA ARG A 106 -10.69 3.94 4.21
C ARG A 106 -10.02 3.70 2.86
N PRO A 107 -10.23 2.53 2.21
CA PRO A 107 -9.68 2.31 0.89
C PRO A 107 -10.40 3.20 -0.13
N GLU A 108 -9.61 3.86 -0.99
CA GLU A 108 -10.15 4.76 -2.00
C GLU A 108 -9.39 4.58 -3.31
N TRP A 109 -10.11 4.61 -4.41
CA TRP A 109 -9.52 4.65 -5.73
C TRP A 109 -9.26 6.11 -6.10
N ILE A 110 -7.99 6.46 -6.27
CA ILE A 110 -7.57 7.83 -6.55
C ILE A 110 -7.03 7.89 -7.98
N PRO A 111 -7.53 8.81 -8.83
CA PRO A 111 -6.95 8.97 -10.16
C PRO A 111 -5.45 9.25 -10.07
N LEU A 112 -4.66 8.59 -10.92
CA LEU A 112 -3.21 8.83 -10.94
C LEU A 112 -2.87 10.30 -11.13
N ALA A 113 -3.67 11.01 -11.94
CA ALA A 113 -3.47 12.44 -12.18
C ALA A 113 -3.68 13.30 -10.93
N GLU A 114 -4.34 12.78 -9.90
CA GLU A 114 -4.60 13.53 -8.66
C GLU A 114 -3.63 13.19 -7.53
N VAL A 115 -2.72 12.25 -7.74
CA VAL A 115 -1.77 11.85 -6.69
C VAL A 115 -0.92 13.04 -6.24
N ALA A 116 -0.60 13.94 -7.15
CA ALA A 116 0.18 15.13 -6.80
C ALA A 116 -0.52 16.04 -5.79
N ASP A 117 -1.85 15.97 -5.71
CA ASP A 117 -2.67 16.86 -4.90
C ASP A 117 -3.04 16.30 -3.53
N ILE A 118 -2.60 15.08 -3.21
CA ILE A 118 -2.94 14.44 -1.94
C ILE A 118 -1.69 14.19 -1.10
N PRO A 119 -1.84 14.12 0.23
CA PRO A 119 -0.68 13.88 1.12
C PRO A 119 -0.34 12.38 1.21
N LEU A 120 0.16 11.82 0.11
CA LEU A 120 0.61 10.43 0.08
C LEU A 120 2.01 10.32 0.69
N LEU A 121 2.19 9.37 1.57
CA LEU A 121 3.48 9.09 2.21
C LEU A 121 3.96 7.68 1.84
N PRO A 122 5.26 7.43 1.75
CA PRO A 122 6.37 8.41 1.86
C PRO A 122 6.42 9.32 0.62
N GLU A 123 6.91 10.52 0.84
CA GLU A 123 6.97 11.50 -0.26
C GLU A 123 7.83 11.05 -1.44
N ALA A 124 8.90 10.30 -1.17
CA ALA A 124 9.75 9.78 -2.23
C ALA A 124 8.99 8.82 -3.15
N ILE A 125 8.09 8.03 -2.58
CA ILE A 125 7.27 7.08 -3.37
C ILE A 125 6.17 7.83 -4.12
N LYS A 126 5.59 8.85 -3.50
CA LYS A 126 4.65 9.73 -4.19
C LYS A 126 5.30 10.33 -5.45
N ALA A 127 6.53 10.82 -5.32
CA ALA A 127 7.26 11.39 -6.45
C ALA A 127 7.50 10.34 -7.55
N ASN A 128 7.82 9.10 -7.17
CA ASN A 128 8.01 8.02 -8.13
C ASN A 128 6.73 7.70 -8.89
N ILE A 129 5.61 7.66 -8.18
CA ILE A 129 4.31 7.39 -8.80
C ILE A 129 3.97 8.48 -9.82
N ILE A 130 4.16 9.74 -9.44
CA ILE A 130 3.90 10.87 -10.33
C ILE A 130 4.79 10.78 -11.57
N ALA A 131 6.08 10.51 -11.38
CA ALA A 131 7.03 10.45 -12.48
C ALA A 131 6.74 9.30 -13.45
N GLN A 132 6.14 8.21 -12.97
CA GLN A 132 5.89 7.00 -13.75
C GLN A 132 4.41 6.76 -14.04
N ALA A 133 3.58 7.77 -13.87
CA ALA A 133 2.13 7.61 -14.01
C ALA A 133 1.72 7.04 -15.37
N ASP A 134 2.35 7.49 -16.45
CA ASP A 134 2.01 7.00 -17.79
C ASP A 134 2.32 5.51 -17.96
N SER A 135 3.47 5.05 -17.48
CA SER A 135 3.80 3.64 -17.59
C SER A 135 2.97 2.78 -16.63
N LEU A 136 2.63 3.32 -15.47
CA LEU A 136 1.78 2.61 -14.51
C LEU A 136 0.35 2.45 -15.05
N SER A 137 -0.18 3.45 -15.73
CA SER A 137 -1.54 3.36 -16.27
C SER A 137 -1.65 2.37 -17.42
N ARG A 138 -0.53 1.99 -18.02
CA ARG A 138 -0.50 0.97 -19.08
C ARG A 138 -0.14 -0.43 -18.57
N ALA A 139 0.11 -0.56 -17.29
CA ALA A 139 0.51 -1.83 -16.71
C ALA A 139 -0.65 -2.81 -16.62
#